data_b141f383b2e94f56983f8f9091c534ef
#
_entry.id   b141f383b2e94f56983f8f9091c534ef
#
_cell.length_a   1.000
_cell.length_b   1.000
_cell.length_c   1.000
_cell.angle_alpha   90.00
_cell.angle_beta   90.00
_cell.angle_gamma   90.00
#
_symmetry.space_group_name_H-M   'P 1'
#
loop_
_entity.id
_entity.type
_entity.pdbx_description
1 polymer ?
#
loop_
_entity_poly.entity_id
_entity_poly.type
_entity_poly.pdbx_seq_one_letter_code
_entity_poly.pdbx_strand_id
1 'polypeptide(L)'
;MRYYMDRRTFLSSAAALVIAGASTAQAAGPAKGDGDGRIIELPKPGLKGGKQLLESLSLRRTNRTFTDAELSPELLSGLLWSAWGINRENGKHVIPTAMNYQKLIVFAVRGDGVWQYLPEKNAVKRVIAGDQRSRFDHSGCILLYCVPDDDPYGAMHCGSAYQGVGLYCASKGLANCVKWQHHDALDGQLPLPSGWKVAITQSCSLPA
;
A
#
# COMPACT_ATOMS: atom_id res chain seq x y z
N MET A 1 -23.16 -4.94 29.44
CA MET A 1 -24.37 -4.28 28.91
C MET A 1 -24.19 -4.12 27.41
N ARG A 2 -24.86 -4.95 26.59
CA ARG A 2 -24.71 -4.94 25.12
C ARG A 2 -25.68 -3.90 24.55
N TYR A 3 -25.18 -2.82 23.97
CA TYR A 3 -25.99 -1.93 23.13
C TYR A 3 -26.17 -2.55 21.75
N TYR A 4 -27.35 -3.11 21.50
CA TYR A 4 -27.82 -3.50 20.18
C TYR A 4 -28.55 -2.30 19.57
N MET A 5 -27.96 -1.62 18.58
CA MET A 5 -28.65 -0.58 17.83
C MET A 5 -29.45 -1.23 16.70
N ASP A 6 -30.76 -1.08 16.74
CA ASP A 6 -31.68 -1.59 15.72
C ASP A 6 -31.52 -0.80 14.40
N ARG A 7 -31.59 -1.53 13.27
CA ARG A 7 -31.49 -0.97 11.91
C ARG A 7 -32.53 0.14 11.59
N ARG A 8 -33.63 0.21 12.32
CA ARG A 8 -34.66 1.22 12.13
C ARG A 8 -34.28 2.58 12.72
N THR A 9 -33.48 2.61 13.76
CA THR A 9 -33.02 3.86 14.40
C THR A 9 -31.95 4.56 13.57
N PHE A 10 -31.24 3.83 12.69
CA PHE A 10 -30.23 4.38 11.80
C PHE A 10 -30.81 5.15 10.61
N LEU A 11 -32.03 4.82 10.17
CA LEU A 11 -32.66 5.44 8.99
C LEU A 11 -33.46 6.71 9.29
N SER A 12 -33.77 7.00 10.56
CA SER A 12 -34.54 8.18 10.96
C SER A 12 -33.71 9.40 11.34
N SER A 13 -32.36 9.28 11.40
CA SER A 13 -31.45 10.40 11.73
C SER A 13 -30.82 11.08 10.52
N ALA A 14 -31.22 10.70 9.30
CA ALA A 14 -30.61 11.22 8.05
C ALA A 14 -31.40 12.34 7.37
N ALA A 15 -32.24 13.06 8.11
CA ALA A 15 -32.95 14.22 7.55
C ALA A 15 -32.82 15.41 8.51
N ALA A 16 -31.80 16.18 8.33
CA ALA A 16 -31.63 17.63 8.57
C ALA A 16 -30.20 17.96 8.98
N LEU A 17 -29.34 18.36 8.07
CA LEU A 17 -28.55 19.59 8.15
C LEU A 17 -27.76 19.80 6.84
N VAL A 18 -28.41 20.39 5.85
CA VAL A 18 -27.68 21.13 4.82
C VAL A 18 -27.45 22.51 5.40
N ILE A 19 -26.27 22.75 5.95
CA ILE A 19 -25.74 24.10 6.16
C ILE A 19 -24.45 24.17 5.37
N ALA A 20 -24.47 25.04 4.36
CA ALA A 20 -23.33 25.43 3.57
C ALA A 20 -22.24 26.02 4.49
N GLY A 21 -21.21 25.24 4.72
CA GLY A 21 -19.93 25.69 5.20
C GLY A 21 -18.93 25.40 4.08
N ALA A 22 -18.61 26.41 3.27
CA ALA A 22 -17.46 26.36 2.39
C ALA A 22 -16.21 26.24 3.30
N SER A 23 -15.87 25.03 3.69
CA SER A 23 -14.56 24.73 4.23
C SER A 23 -13.59 24.84 3.07
N THR A 24 -12.86 25.95 3.01
CA THR A 24 -11.67 26.07 2.18
C THR A 24 -10.75 24.92 2.59
N ALA A 25 -10.75 23.86 1.80
CA ALA A 25 -9.72 22.85 1.86
C ALA A 25 -8.40 23.59 1.62
N GLN A 26 -7.70 23.88 2.70
CA GLN A 26 -6.35 24.42 2.66
C GLN A 26 -5.52 23.34 1.95
N ALA A 27 -5.21 23.61 0.69
CA ALA A 27 -4.34 22.75 -0.08
C ALA A 27 -3.04 22.62 0.71
N ALA A 28 -2.79 21.43 1.25
CA ALA A 28 -1.50 21.12 1.83
C ALA A 28 -0.45 21.47 0.78
N GLY A 29 0.50 22.32 1.14
CA GLY A 29 1.57 22.73 0.25
C GLY A 29 2.28 21.50 -0.33
N PRO A 30 2.93 21.62 -1.50
CA PRO A 30 3.58 20.51 -2.15
C PRO A 30 4.57 19.85 -1.16
N ALA A 31 4.35 18.59 -0.90
CA ALA A 31 5.25 17.80 -0.08
C ALA A 31 6.64 17.79 -0.71
N LYS A 32 7.67 17.84 0.14
CA LYS A 32 9.08 18.01 -0.21
C LYS A 32 9.73 16.75 -0.85
N GLY A 33 9.09 16.16 -1.84
CA GLY A 33 9.73 15.16 -2.68
C GLY A 33 10.45 15.85 -3.84
N ASP A 34 11.68 15.48 -4.12
CA ASP A 34 12.47 15.94 -5.27
C ASP A 34 12.17 15.14 -6.55
N GLY A 35 11.11 14.34 -6.53
CA GLY A 35 10.67 13.55 -7.67
C GLY A 35 10.11 14.42 -8.79
N ASP A 36 10.40 14.04 -10.04
CA ASP A 36 9.93 14.74 -11.25
C ASP A 36 8.42 14.56 -11.53
N GLY A 37 7.72 13.82 -10.68
CA GLY A 37 6.30 13.50 -10.85
C GLY A 37 6.00 12.57 -12.03
N ARG A 38 7.01 11.95 -12.64
CA ARG A 38 6.88 11.00 -13.74
C ARG A 38 5.92 9.87 -13.38
N ILE A 39 4.96 9.60 -14.26
CA ILE A 39 4.02 8.49 -14.12
C ILE A 39 4.41 7.39 -15.11
N ILE A 40 4.42 6.15 -14.63
CA ILE A 40 4.65 4.94 -15.44
C ILE A 40 3.45 4.02 -15.24
N GLU A 41 2.76 3.70 -16.33
CA GLU A 41 1.73 2.66 -16.33
C GLU A 41 2.37 1.30 -16.15
N LEU A 42 1.80 0.48 -15.30
CA LEU A 42 2.24 -0.89 -15.07
C LEU A 42 1.45 -1.86 -15.99
N PRO A 43 2.04 -2.99 -16.37
CA PRO A 43 1.30 -4.05 -17.05
C PRO A 43 0.08 -4.46 -16.22
N LYS A 44 -0.98 -4.93 -16.88
CA LYS A 44 -2.13 -5.50 -16.15
C LYS A 44 -1.65 -6.65 -15.27
N PRO A 45 -2.11 -6.73 -14.00
CA PRO A 45 -1.74 -7.83 -13.13
C PRO A 45 -2.10 -9.18 -13.74
N GLY A 46 -1.15 -10.10 -13.79
CA GLY A 46 -1.39 -11.45 -14.28
C GLY A 46 -2.22 -12.25 -13.29
N LEU A 47 -3.51 -12.45 -13.58
CA LEU A 47 -4.44 -13.18 -12.72
C LEU A 47 -4.33 -14.71 -12.86
N LYS A 48 -3.51 -15.18 -13.82
CA LYS A 48 -3.28 -16.60 -14.08
C LYS A 48 -1.82 -16.96 -13.84
N GLY A 49 -1.59 -18.24 -13.56
CA GLY A 49 -0.25 -18.75 -13.28
C GLY A 49 0.19 -18.47 -11.84
N GLY A 50 1.38 -18.96 -11.49
CA GLY A 50 1.83 -19.01 -10.11
C GLY A 50 1.28 -20.25 -9.37
N LYS A 51 1.60 -20.36 -8.09
CA LYS A 51 1.15 -21.47 -7.23
C LYS A 51 -0.30 -21.26 -6.76
N GLN A 52 -1.00 -22.37 -6.54
CA GLN A 52 -2.36 -22.32 -6.00
C GLN A 52 -2.39 -21.69 -4.60
N LEU A 53 -3.57 -21.21 -4.18
CA LEU A 53 -3.71 -20.48 -2.91
C LEU A 53 -3.22 -21.29 -1.69
N LEU A 54 -3.65 -22.53 -1.54
CA LEU A 54 -3.24 -23.36 -0.39
C LEU A 54 -1.75 -23.70 -0.43
N GLU A 55 -1.19 -23.92 -1.61
CA GLU A 55 0.25 -24.09 -1.79
C GLU A 55 1.00 -22.81 -1.41
N SER A 56 0.52 -21.65 -1.85
CA SER A 56 1.11 -20.35 -1.50
C SER A 56 1.05 -20.09 0.01
N LEU A 57 -0.06 -20.44 0.67
CA LEU A 57 -0.20 -20.37 2.13
C LEU A 57 0.81 -21.28 2.84
N SER A 58 1.02 -22.50 2.35
CA SER A 58 1.98 -23.45 2.93
C SER A 58 3.44 -23.00 2.78
N LEU A 59 3.75 -22.29 1.72
CA LEU A 59 5.10 -21.81 1.39
C LEU A 59 5.40 -20.42 1.94
N ARG A 60 4.38 -19.61 2.24
CA ARG A 60 4.57 -18.26 2.72
C ARG A 60 5.37 -18.27 4.04
N ARG A 61 6.51 -17.65 4.02
CA ARG A 61 7.39 -17.48 5.19
C ARG A 61 8.14 -16.15 5.07
N THR A 62 8.66 -15.66 6.18
CA THR A 62 9.66 -14.60 6.16
C THR A 62 10.95 -15.15 5.57
N ASN A 63 11.43 -14.51 4.51
CA ASN A 63 12.74 -14.77 3.93
C ASN A 63 13.49 -13.42 3.88
N ARG A 64 14.68 -13.36 4.48
CA ARG A 64 15.53 -12.19 4.57
C ARG A 64 16.76 -12.26 3.66
N THR A 65 16.84 -13.30 2.84
CA THR A 65 17.90 -13.44 1.85
C THR A 65 17.47 -12.73 0.57
N PHE A 66 17.82 -11.46 0.47
CA PHE A 66 17.42 -10.58 -0.61
C PHE A 66 18.53 -10.40 -1.63
N THR A 67 18.12 -10.11 -2.87
CA THR A 67 18.99 -9.48 -3.88
C THR A 67 18.53 -8.04 -4.08
N ASP A 68 19.44 -7.19 -4.56
CA ASP A 68 19.13 -5.81 -4.96
C ASP A 68 18.61 -5.70 -6.40
N ALA A 69 18.47 -6.83 -7.08
CA ALA A 69 18.01 -6.88 -8.46
C ALA A 69 16.58 -6.32 -8.57
N GLU A 70 16.38 -5.48 -9.58
CA GLU A 70 15.07 -4.91 -9.87
C GLU A 70 14.04 -6.00 -10.21
N LEU A 71 12.83 -5.83 -9.72
CA LEU A 71 11.70 -6.66 -10.13
C LEU A 71 11.25 -6.28 -11.55
N SER A 72 10.87 -7.27 -12.35
CA SER A 72 10.28 -6.97 -13.66
C SER A 72 8.99 -6.14 -13.49
N PRO A 73 8.58 -5.38 -14.52
CA PRO A 73 7.34 -4.60 -14.47
C PRO A 73 6.11 -5.46 -14.14
N GLU A 74 6.05 -6.72 -14.59
CA GLU A 74 4.96 -7.67 -14.31
C GLU A 74 4.95 -8.09 -12.83
N LEU A 75 6.13 -8.38 -12.26
CA LEU A 75 6.26 -8.74 -10.86
C LEU A 75 5.92 -7.56 -9.95
N LEU A 76 6.41 -6.36 -10.29
CA LEU A 76 6.09 -5.12 -9.57
C LEU A 76 4.58 -4.82 -9.62
N SER A 77 3.96 -4.95 -10.80
CA SER A 77 2.53 -4.74 -10.96
C SER A 77 1.72 -5.70 -10.09
N GLY A 78 2.01 -6.99 -10.15
CA GLY A 78 1.32 -7.98 -9.32
C GLY A 78 1.53 -7.76 -7.82
N LEU A 79 2.74 -7.34 -7.42
CA LEU A 79 3.08 -7.02 -6.04
C LEU A 79 2.22 -5.85 -5.50
N LEU A 80 2.21 -4.72 -6.23
CA LEU A 80 1.47 -3.52 -5.85
C LEU A 80 -0.04 -3.74 -5.92
N TRP A 81 -0.52 -4.47 -6.93
CA TRP A 81 -1.92 -4.83 -7.03
C TRP A 81 -2.36 -5.74 -5.88
N SER A 82 -1.55 -6.70 -5.46
CA SER A 82 -1.83 -7.55 -4.30
C SER A 82 -1.89 -6.77 -2.99
N ALA A 83 -1.15 -5.65 -2.90
CA ALA A 83 -1.19 -4.75 -1.75
C ALA A 83 -2.46 -3.90 -1.69
N TRP A 84 -2.80 -3.23 -2.81
CA TRP A 84 -3.83 -2.18 -2.83
C TRP A 84 -4.53 -2.02 -4.19
N GLY A 85 -4.52 -3.04 -5.05
CA GLY A 85 -5.17 -2.97 -6.35
C GLY A 85 -6.69 -2.87 -6.26
N ILE A 86 -7.32 -2.30 -7.31
CA ILE A 86 -8.76 -2.32 -7.49
C ILE A 86 -9.15 -3.57 -8.26
N ASN A 87 -10.11 -4.34 -7.76
CA ASN A 87 -10.55 -5.59 -8.36
C ASN A 87 -12.04 -5.60 -8.74
N ARG A 88 -12.73 -4.47 -8.58
CA ARG A 88 -14.18 -4.33 -8.83
C ARG A 88 -14.50 -3.00 -9.49
N GLU A 89 -15.53 -3.00 -10.34
CA GLU A 89 -15.99 -1.79 -11.05
C GLU A 89 -16.40 -0.64 -10.12
N ASN A 90 -16.82 -0.94 -8.90
CA ASN A 90 -17.18 0.06 -7.90
C ASN A 90 -15.97 0.65 -7.15
N GLY A 91 -14.75 0.44 -7.64
CA GLY A 91 -13.51 1.03 -7.10
C GLY A 91 -12.99 0.40 -5.82
N LYS A 92 -13.58 -0.72 -5.35
CA LYS A 92 -13.10 -1.37 -4.12
C LYS A 92 -11.85 -2.20 -4.37
N HIS A 93 -11.03 -2.27 -3.33
CA HIS A 93 -9.70 -2.89 -3.38
C HIS A 93 -9.72 -4.40 -3.15
N VAL A 94 -8.62 -5.05 -3.50
CA VAL A 94 -8.39 -6.49 -3.32
C VAL A 94 -8.39 -6.91 -1.85
N ILE A 95 -7.97 -6.01 -0.96
CA ILE A 95 -7.99 -6.25 0.48
C ILE A 95 -9.24 -5.64 1.13
N PRO A 96 -9.75 -6.24 2.22
CA PRO A 96 -10.83 -5.63 2.99
C PRO A 96 -10.32 -4.43 3.78
N THR A 97 -11.19 -3.44 3.98
CA THR A 97 -10.96 -2.34 4.91
C THR A 97 -12.13 -2.21 5.88
N ALA A 98 -11.83 -1.99 7.16
CA ALA A 98 -12.84 -1.77 8.17
C ALA A 98 -13.70 -0.56 7.80
N MET A 99 -15.00 -0.64 8.02
CA MET A 99 -15.98 0.41 7.72
C MET A 99 -15.90 0.97 6.28
N ASN A 100 -15.26 0.23 5.37
CA ASN A 100 -14.98 0.69 3.99
C ASN A 100 -14.20 2.01 3.94
N TYR A 101 -13.29 2.25 4.89
CA TYR A 101 -12.53 3.50 4.97
C TYR A 101 -11.58 3.71 3.79
N GLN A 102 -11.07 2.64 3.22
CA GLN A 102 -10.17 2.68 2.05
C GLN A 102 -9.01 3.69 2.22
N LYS A 103 -8.50 3.81 3.45
CA LYS A 103 -7.44 4.74 3.82
C LYS A 103 -6.10 4.02 3.89
N LEU A 104 -5.50 3.76 2.74
CA LEU A 104 -4.15 3.20 2.62
C LEU A 104 -3.46 3.86 1.42
N ILE A 105 -2.22 4.29 1.61
CA ILE A 105 -1.33 4.71 0.54
C ILE A 105 -0.14 3.75 0.53
N VAL A 106 0.25 3.28 -0.65
CA VAL A 106 1.38 2.37 -0.82
C VAL A 106 2.44 3.03 -1.67
N PHE A 107 3.68 3.02 -1.20
CA PHE A 107 4.84 3.41 -1.99
C PHE A 107 5.74 2.21 -2.23
N ALA A 108 6.47 2.25 -3.33
CA ALA A 108 7.55 1.32 -3.67
C ALA A 108 8.88 2.06 -3.70
N VAL A 109 9.82 1.69 -2.84
CA VAL A 109 11.21 2.15 -2.86
C VAL A 109 11.99 1.21 -3.78
N ARG A 110 12.57 1.76 -4.84
CA ARG A 110 13.28 1.04 -5.89
C ARG A 110 14.64 1.68 -6.14
N GLY A 111 15.47 1.07 -6.96
CA GLY A 111 16.79 1.59 -7.31
C GLY A 111 16.77 2.95 -8.03
N ASP A 112 15.67 3.31 -8.67
CA ASP A 112 15.51 4.56 -9.41
C ASP A 112 14.68 5.63 -8.64
N GLY A 113 14.23 5.33 -7.41
CA GLY A 113 13.47 6.28 -6.61
C GLY A 113 12.37 5.67 -5.76
N VAL A 114 11.58 6.57 -5.15
CA VAL A 114 10.36 6.22 -4.41
C VAL A 114 9.15 6.55 -5.27
N TRP A 115 8.27 5.58 -5.41
CA TRP A 115 7.13 5.62 -6.30
C TRP A 115 5.83 5.40 -5.55
N GLN A 116 4.88 6.32 -5.65
CA GLN A 116 3.53 6.14 -5.12
C GLN A 116 2.72 5.27 -6.08
N TYR A 117 2.07 4.24 -5.57
CA TYR A 117 1.13 3.44 -6.36
C TYR A 117 -0.20 4.17 -6.54
N LEU A 118 -0.70 4.18 -7.77
CA LEU A 118 -1.97 4.78 -8.20
C LEU A 118 -2.91 3.66 -8.65
N PRO A 119 -3.74 3.10 -7.75
CA PRO A 119 -4.51 1.89 -8.02
C PRO A 119 -5.56 2.08 -9.13
N GLU A 120 -6.12 3.29 -9.30
CA GLU A 120 -7.14 3.59 -10.33
C GLU A 120 -6.60 3.44 -11.75
N LYS A 121 -5.30 3.63 -11.92
CA LYS A 121 -4.60 3.56 -13.21
C LYS A 121 -3.70 2.34 -13.33
N ASN A 122 -3.56 1.56 -12.27
CA ASN A 122 -2.49 0.57 -12.12
C ASN A 122 -1.14 1.14 -12.58
N ALA A 123 -0.75 2.27 -11.99
CA ALA A 123 0.43 3.03 -12.37
C ALA A 123 1.24 3.41 -11.13
N VAL A 124 2.45 3.87 -11.33
CA VAL A 124 3.30 4.43 -10.26
C VAL A 124 3.72 5.85 -10.63
N LYS A 125 3.76 6.74 -9.62
CA LYS A 125 4.21 8.12 -9.75
C LYS A 125 5.49 8.31 -8.93
N ARG A 126 6.58 8.78 -9.54
CA ARG A 126 7.83 9.06 -8.83
C ARG A 126 7.68 10.29 -7.94
N VAL A 127 7.95 10.11 -6.66
CA VAL A 127 7.83 11.16 -5.63
C VAL A 127 9.17 11.56 -5.03
N ILE A 128 10.17 10.68 -5.07
CA ILE A 128 11.56 10.98 -4.69
C ILE A 128 12.46 10.35 -5.76
N ALA A 129 13.46 11.08 -6.22
CA ALA A 129 14.45 10.59 -7.15
C ALA A 129 15.63 9.88 -6.43
N GLY A 130 16.33 9.01 -7.16
CA GLY A 130 17.51 8.30 -6.66
C GLY A 130 17.22 7.15 -5.70
N ASP A 131 18.19 6.26 -5.58
CA ASP A 131 18.06 5.04 -4.77
C ASP A 131 18.02 5.37 -3.27
N GLN A 132 16.92 5.03 -2.62
CA GLN A 132 16.71 5.20 -1.18
C GLN A 132 16.73 3.85 -0.42
N ARG A 133 16.98 2.73 -1.11
CA ARG A 133 16.88 1.38 -0.52
C ARG A 133 17.84 1.17 0.65
N SER A 134 19.04 1.78 0.61
CA SER A 134 20.03 1.70 1.68
C SER A 134 19.54 2.22 3.04
N ARG A 135 18.47 3.02 3.07
CA ARG A 135 17.84 3.50 4.31
C ARG A 135 17.01 2.40 5.02
N PHE A 136 16.69 1.33 4.32
CA PHE A 136 15.86 0.22 4.81
C PHE A 136 16.66 -1.09 4.83
N ASP A 137 16.97 -1.59 3.64
CA ASP A 137 17.83 -2.74 3.35
C ASP A 137 18.17 -2.73 1.86
N HIS A 138 18.91 -3.72 1.39
CA HIS A 138 19.32 -3.84 -0.02
C HIS A 138 18.43 -4.80 -0.80
N SER A 139 17.11 -4.82 -0.55
CA SER A 139 16.18 -5.62 -1.34
C SER A 139 15.80 -4.92 -2.66
N GLY A 140 15.37 -5.69 -3.64
CA GLY A 140 14.99 -5.17 -4.97
C GLY A 140 13.85 -4.14 -4.92
N CYS A 141 12.93 -4.27 -3.95
CA CYS A 141 11.82 -3.35 -3.73
C CYS A 141 11.39 -3.36 -2.26
N ILE A 142 11.17 -2.19 -1.67
CA ILE A 142 10.58 -2.07 -0.34
C ILE A 142 9.23 -1.37 -0.47
N LEU A 143 8.16 -2.01 -0.01
CA LEU A 143 6.85 -1.41 0.09
C LEU A 143 6.71 -0.66 1.41
N LEU A 144 6.16 0.56 1.35
CA LEU A 144 5.79 1.36 2.52
C LEU A 144 4.27 1.43 2.58
N TYR A 145 3.70 1.05 3.72
CA TYR A 145 2.26 1.09 3.96
C TYR A 145 1.95 2.28 4.86
N CYS A 146 1.19 3.23 4.33
CA CYS A 146 0.89 4.49 5.02
C CYS A 146 -0.59 4.61 5.31
N VAL A 147 -0.92 5.01 6.54
CA VAL A 147 -2.27 5.16 7.07
C VAL A 147 -2.38 6.44 7.89
N PRO A 148 -3.60 6.97 8.15
CA PRO A 148 -3.79 8.05 9.11
C PRO A 148 -3.31 7.65 10.50
N ASP A 149 -2.75 8.59 11.25
CA ASP A 149 -2.27 8.39 12.62
C ASP A 149 -3.39 8.02 13.59
N ASP A 150 -4.58 8.57 13.37
CA ASP A 150 -5.77 8.42 14.20
C ASP A 150 -6.72 7.29 13.73
N ASP A 151 -6.35 6.53 12.68
CA ASP A 151 -7.16 5.41 12.20
C ASP A 151 -7.00 4.19 13.12
N PRO A 152 -8.02 3.84 13.93
CA PRO A 152 -7.93 2.69 14.85
C PRO A 152 -7.82 1.35 14.10
N TYR A 153 -8.09 1.33 12.81
CA TYR A 153 -8.02 0.15 11.95
C TYR A 153 -6.78 0.13 11.04
N GLY A 154 -5.95 1.16 11.09
CA GLY A 154 -4.79 1.32 10.18
C GLY A 154 -3.88 0.09 10.19
N ALA A 155 -3.55 -0.45 11.37
CA ALA A 155 -2.74 -1.66 11.52
C ALA A 155 -3.41 -2.89 10.87
N MET A 156 -4.75 -3.01 10.92
CA MET A 156 -5.49 -4.11 10.29
C MET A 156 -5.45 -3.99 8.76
N HIS A 157 -5.56 -2.77 8.23
CA HIS A 157 -5.44 -2.51 6.79
C HIS A 157 -4.04 -2.88 6.28
N CYS A 158 -2.99 -2.44 6.98
CA CYS A 158 -1.61 -2.83 6.68
C CYS A 158 -1.43 -4.35 6.74
N GLY A 159 -1.99 -5.01 7.78
CA GLY A 159 -1.96 -6.47 7.95
C GLY A 159 -2.55 -7.21 6.75
N SER A 160 -3.71 -6.76 6.27
CA SER A 160 -4.36 -7.32 5.09
C SER A 160 -3.51 -7.12 3.83
N ALA A 161 -2.92 -5.93 3.65
CA ALA A 161 -2.09 -5.60 2.50
C ALA A 161 -0.80 -6.44 2.46
N TYR A 162 -0.01 -6.44 3.55
CA TYR A 162 1.25 -7.19 3.54
C TYR A 162 1.04 -8.72 3.52
N GLN A 163 -0.09 -9.23 4.02
CA GLN A 163 -0.42 -10.65 3.84
C GLN A 163 -0.72 -10.98 2.37
N GLY A 164 -1.48 -10.14 1.68
CA GLY A 164 -1.73 -10.29 0.24
C GLY A 164 -0.43 -10.33 -0.57
N VAL A 165 0.48 -9.39 -0.28
CA VAL A 165 1.83 -9.36 -0.88
C VAL A 165 2.65 -10.59 -0.50
N GLY A 166 2.60 -11.04 0.75
CA GLY A 166 3.30 -12.24 1.20
C GLY A 166 2.85 -13.49 0.45
N LEU A 167 1.55 -13.64 0.18
CA LEU A 167 1.00 -14.74 -0.63
C LEU A 167 1.40 -14.63 -2.10
N TYR A 168 1.39 -13.42 -2.66
CA TYR A 168 1.89 -13.18 -4.01
C TYR A 168 3.37 -13.57 -4.13
N CYS A 169 4.20 -13.14 -3.19
CA CYS A 169 5.62 -13.51 -3.14
C CYS A 169 5.80 -15.03 -3.09
N ALA A 170 5.06 -15.73 -2.21
CA ALA A 170 5.12 -17.18 -2.12
C ALA A 170 4.69 -17.87 -3.43
N SER A 171 3.64 -17.33 -4.08
CA SER A 171 3.16 -17.84 -5.37
C SER A 171 4.17 -17.68 -6.50
N LYS A 172 4.99 -16.64 -6.46
CA LYS A 172 5.99 -16.30 -7.49
C LYS A 172 7.43 -16.71 -7.13
N GLY A 173 7.64 -17.30 -5.93
CA GLY A 173 8.97 -17.68 -5.46
C GLY A 173 9.85 -16.49 -5.05
N LEU A 174 9.24 -15.35 -4.69
CA LEU A 174 9.96 -14.16 -4.23
C LEU A 174 10.27 -14.26 -2.74
N ALA A 175 11.40 -13.68 -2.34
CA ALA A 175 11.70 -13.42 -0.93
C ALA A 175 10.89 -12.24 -0.43
N ASN A 176 10.42 -12.31 0.83
CA ASN A 176 9.74 -11.17 1.47
C ASN A 176 9.90 -11.18 2.98
N CYS A 177 9.91 -9.98 3.56
CA CYS A 177 9.96 -9.77 5.01
C CYS A 177 9.25 -8.48 5.39
N VAL A 178 8.23 -8.57 6.24
CA VAL A 178 7.61 -7.40 6.89
C VAL A 178 8.52 -6.92 8.00
N LYS A 179 8.76 -5.59 8.08
CA LYS A 179 9.69 -4.98 9.02
C LYS A 179 9.10 -3.73 9.66
N TRP A 180 9.30 -3.60 10.95
CA TRP A 180 9.07 -2.35 11.69
C TRP A 180 10.28 -1.41 11.64
N GLN A 181 11.50 -1.98 11.61
CA GLN A 181 12.74 -1.22 11.60
C GLN A 181 12.79 -0.27 10.41
N HIS A 182 13.22 0.97 10.66
CA HIS A 182 13.39 2.01 9.65
C HIS A 182 12.11 2.37 8.87
N HIS A 183 10.92 2.08 9.41
CA HIS A 183 9.66 2.46 8.76
C HIS A 183 9.54 3.98 8.59
N ASP A 184 10.18 4.74 9.48
CA ASP A 184 10.24 6.21 9.54
C ASP A 184 11.38 6.83 8.70
N ALA A 185 12.18 6.03 7.99
CA ALA A 185 13.39 6.49 7.29
C ALA A 185 13.13 7.59 6.24
N LEU A 186 11.91 7.75 5.75
CA LEU A 186 11.49 8.79 4.80
C LEU A 186 10.45 9.76 5.37
N ASP A 187 10.30 9.83 6.68
CA ASP A 187 9.36 10.75 7.33
C ASP A 187 9.60 12.20 6.90
N GLY A 188 8.52 12.93 6.65
CA GLY A 188 8.57 14.31 6.16
C GLY A 188 9.05 14.50 4.72
N GLN A 189 9.42 13.42 4.01
CA GLN A 189 9.85 13.45 2.61
C GLN A 189 8.78 12.91 1.65
N LEU A 190 7.90 12.03 2.14
CA LEU A 190 6.80 11.48 1.36
C LEU A 190 5.64 12.47 1.24
N PRO A 191 4.94 12.52 0.08
CA PRO A 191 3.77 13.36 -0.14
C PRO A 191 2.53 12.78 0.55
N LEU A 192 2.61 12.62 1.85
CA LEU A 192 1.49 12.14 2.67
C LEU A 192 0.57 13.29 3.06
N PRO A 193 -0.75 13.04 3.17
CA PRO A 193 -1.66 13.99 3.80
C PRO A 193 -1.23 14.27 5.24
N SER A 194 -1.59 15.45 5.77
CA SER A 194 -1.35 15.77 7.19
C SER A 194 -1.98 14.72 8.10
N GLY A 195 -1.28 14.31 9.14
CA GLY A 195 -1.72 13.28 10.09
C GLY A 195 -1.64 11.84 9.52
N TRP A 196 -0.81 11.62 8.49
CA TRP A 196 -0.50 10.29 7.99
C TRP A 196 0.95 9.92 8.28
N LYS A 197 1.19 8.62 8.45
CA LYS A 197 2.53 8.06 8.70
C LYS A 197 2.78 6.79 7.88
N VAL A 198 4.04 6.44 7.74
CA VAL A 198 4.43 5.07 7.37
C VAL A 198 4.23 4.18 8.60
N ALA A 199 3.30 3.23 8.52
CA ALA A 199 3.00 2.34 9.64
C ALA A 199 3.94 1.14 9.69
N ILE A 200 4.32 0.60 8.53
CA ILE A 200 5.17 -0.59 8.43
C ILE A 200 5.74 -0.71 7.02
N THR A 201 6.82 -1.47 6.87
CA THR A 201 7.46 -1.74 5.57
C THR A 201 7.45 -3.24 5.24
N GLN A 202 7.63 -3.56 3.96
CA GLN A 202 7.81 -4.94 3.50
C GLN A 202 8.85 -4.98 2.38
N SER A 203 9.97 -5.65 2.65
CA SER A 203 11.00 -5.90 1.65
C SER A 203 10.61 -7.07 0.77
N CYS A 204 10.80 -6.92 -0.54
CA CYS A 204 10.48 -7.92 -1.56
C CYS A 204 11.62 -7.97 -2.59
N SER A 205 12.04 -9.17 -2.99
CA SER A 205 13.07 -9.32 -4.02
C SER A 205 13.01 -10.68 -4.70
N LEU A 206 13.76 -10.84 -5.77
CA LEU A 206 14.19 -12.17 -6.19
C LEU A 206 14.98 -12.83 -5.03
N PRO A 207 14.89 -14.14 -4.84
CA PRO A 207 15.72 -14.83 -3.86
C PRO A 207 17.19 -14.80 -4.30
N ALA A 208 18.10 -14.72 -3.32
CA ALA A 208 19.54 -14.87 -3.58
C ALA A 208 19.91 -16.33 -3.83
#